data_25748748514ab70a2f4e3ec232760e2e
#
_entry.id   25748748514ab70a2f4e3ec232760e2e
#
_cell.length_a   1.000
_cell.length_b   1.000
_cell.length_c   1.000
_cell.angle_alpha   90.00
_cell.angle_beta   90.00
_cell.angle_gamma   90.00
#
_symmetry.space_group_name_H-M   'P 1'
#
loop_
_entity.id
_entity.type
_entity.pdbx_description
1 polymer ?
#
loop_
_entity_poly.entity_id
_entity_poly.type
_entity_poly.pdbx_seq_one_letter_code
_entity_poly.pdbx_strand_id
1 'polypeptide(L)'
;WSAGTKYGAPDNRTIIRFGEPFTLMSNRSADPANVQFSLPTMYHSHFWTAAFADLNYGKAAEAEQSGAFKAVTEAADKWVRMGVDGFRLDAVKHIYHNAYNDENPTFLKKFYDRMNESYKAAGGEGDFYMVGEMLDEADKAAPYYRGLPALFEFTFWYKLKWALQNGIGCYFVKDILDVQPLYAQYRSDYIEATKLSNHDEDRTGSDLGQSAEKMKVA
;
A
#
# COMPACT_ATOMS: atom_id res chain seq x y z
N TRP A 1 -16.25 -7.86 -4.61
CA TRP A 1 -15.77 -8.48 -5.85
C TRP A 1 -16.19 -7.62 -7.01
N SER A 2 -15.30 -7.24 -7.85
CA SER A 2 -15.68 -6.55 -9.04
C SER A 2 -16.25 -7.58 -10.02
N ALA A 3 -17.46 -7.39 -10.45
CA ALA A 3 -17.79 -7.88 -11.76
C ALA A 3 -16.85 -7.14 -12.72
N GLY A 4 -15.88 -7.84 -13.28
CA GLY A 4 -14.79 -7.24 -14.07
C GLY A 4 -15.25 -6.38 -15.26
N THR A 5 -16.51 -6.39 -15.55
CA THR A 5 -17.12 -5.62 -16.63
C THR A 5 -17.02 -4.10 -16.46
N LYS A 6 -16.97 -3.57 -15.24
CA LYS A 6 -16.90 -2.13 -15.02
C LYS A 6 -15.52 -1.55 -15.28
N TYR A 7 -14.49 -2.37 -15.11
CA TYR A 7 -13.13 -1.92 -15.27
C TYR A 7 -12.40 -2.52 -16.45
N GLY A 8 -13.09 -3.32 -17.27
CA GLY A 8 -12.52 -3.93 -18.46
C GLY A 8 -11.13 -4.52 -18.23
N ALA A 9 -10.48 -5.05 -19.20
CA ALA A 9 -9.04 -5.31 -19.13
C ALA A 9 -8.31 -4.04 -19.58
N PRO A 10 -8.15 -3.03 -18.75
CA PRO A 10 -7.41 -1.88 -19.16
C PRO A 10 -5.93 -2.25 -19.15
N ASP A 11 -5.28 -1.82 -20.15
CA ASP A 11 -3.84 -1.91 -20.26
C ASP A 11 -3.32 -3.35 -20.11
N ASN A 12 -2.49 -3.54 -19.17
CA ASN A 12 -1.78 -4.79 -18.95
C ASN A 12 -2.39 -5.69 -17.87
N ARG A 13 -3.63 -5.48 -17.47
CA ARG A 13 -4.23 -6.26 -16.41
C ARG A 13 -4.77 -7.59 -16.86
N THR A 14 -4.64 -8.56 -15.99
CA THR A 14 -5.22 -9.87 -16.22
C THR A 14 -6.66 -9.89 -15.75
N ILE A 15 -7.56 -10.23 -16.65
CA ILE A 15 -8.91 -10.62 -16.29
C ILE A 15 -8.96 -12.13 -16.22
N ILE A 16 -9.36 -12.63 -15.06
CA ILE A 16 -9.53 -14.05 -14.83
C ILE A 16 -11.01 -14.37 -14.83
N ARG A 17 -11.36 -15.30 -15.67
CA ARG A 17 -12.73 -15.77 -15.82
C ARG A 17 -12.84 -17.18 -15.23
N PHE A 18 -13.75 -17.34 -14.29
CA PHE A 18 -14.15 -18.63 -13.79
C PHE A 18 -15.36 -19.14 -14.57
N GLY A 19 -15.21 -20.33 -15.13
CA GLY A 19 -16.31 -21.05 -15.72
C GLY A 19 -17.04 -21.90 -14.68
N GLU A 20 -18.05 -22.60 -15.09
CA GLU A 20 -18.76 -23.57 -14.27
C GLU A 20 -18.37 -25.00 -14.68
N PRO A 21 -18.00 -25.83 -13.72
CA PRO A 21 -17.74 -25.54 -12.31
C PRO A 21 -16.49 -24.68 -12.12
N PHE A 22 -16.46 -23.96 -11.03
CA PHE A 22 -15.35 -23.08 -10.72
C PHE A 22 -14.04 -23.85 -10.49
N THR A 23 -12.97 -23.33 -11.05
CA THR A 23 -11.62 -23.79 -10.78
C THR A 23 -10.86 -22.71 -10.02
N LEU A 24 -10.02 -23.09 -9.08
CA LEU A 24 -9.20 -22.14 -8.33
C LEU A 24 -8.35 -21.29 -9.26
N MET A 25 -8.15 -20.05 -8.86
CA MET A 25 -7.40 -19.04 -9.59
C MET A 25 -6.03 -19.50 -10.06
N SER A 26 -5.33 -20.21 -9.22
CA SER A 26 -4.00 -20.76 -9.53
C SER A 26 -4.07 -22.00 -10.42
N ASN A 27 -5.22 -22.35 -10.94
CA ASN A 27 -5.48 -23.57 -11.67
C ASN A 27 -4.97 -24.82 -10.90
N ARG A 28 -4.98 -24.74 -9.60
CA ARG A 28 -4.56 -25.85 -8.74
C ARG A 28 -5.80 -26.49 -8.17
N SER A 29 -6.00 -27.67 -8.58
CA SER A 29 -6.71 -28.81 -7.97
C SER A 29 -7.70 -28.55 -6.81
N ALA A 30 -8.51 -27.50 -6.85
CA ALA A 30 -9.79 -27.63 -6.20
C ALA A 30 -10.58 -28.60 -7.08
N ASP A 31 -11.12 -29.63 -6.48
CA ASP A 31 -12.10 -30.44 -7.17
C ASP A 31 -13.27 -29.53 -7.59
N PRO A 32 -13.50 -29.31 -8.89
CA PRO A 32 -14.56 -28.43 -9.36
C PRO A 32 -15.94 -28.83 -8.84
N ALA A 33 -16.12 -30.08 -8.49
CA ALA A 33 -17.36 -30.61 -7.95
C ALA A 33 -17.70 -30.01 -6.57
N ASN A 34 -16.71 -29.51 -5.83
CA ASN A 34 -16.90 -28.97 -4.50
C ASN A 34 -17.02 -27.44 -4.47
N VAL A 35 -16.82 -26.77 -5.60
CA VAL A 35 -16.89 -25.32 -5.70
C VAL A 35 -17.85 -24.94 -6.82
N GLN A 36 -19.05 -24.54 -6.44
CA GLN A 36 -20.10 -24.21 -7.40
C GLN A 36 -20.38 -22.71 -7.42
N PHE A 37 -20.34 -22.15 -8.62
CA PHE A 37 -20.79 -20.80 -8.91
C PHE A 37 -21.86 -20.87 -9.98
N SER A 38 -22.99 -20.21 -9.73
CA SER A 38 -24.11 -20.19 -10.65
C SER A 38 -23.86 -19.40 -11.94
N LEU A 39 -22.87 -18.53 -11.92
CA LEU A 39 -22.50 -17.68 -13.05
C LEU A 39 -20.98 -17.63 -13.21
N PRO A 40 -20.48 -17.40 -14.44
CA PRO A 40 -19.08 -17.08 -14.65
C PRO A 40 -18.68 -15.86 -13.86
N THR A 41 -17.66 -15.98 -13.03
CA THR A 41 -17.12 -14.88 -12.23
C THR A 41 -15.84 -14.38 -12.85
N MET A 42 -15.73 -13.09 -13.02
CA MET A 42 -14.53 -12.42 -13.48
C MET A 42 -14.02 -11.47 -12.42
N TYR A 43 -12.72 -11.35 -12.29
CA TYR A 43 -12.07 -10.40 -11.40
C TYR A 43 -10.77 -9.89 -12.03
N HIS A 44 -10.31 -8.77 -11.53
CA HIS A 44 -9.00 -8.23 -11.88
C HIS A 44 -7.94 -8.77 -10.95
N SER A 45 -6.73 -8.92 -11.48
CA SER A 45 -5.53 -9.13 -10.69
C SER A 45 -4.46 -8.16 -11.16
N HIS A 46 -4.09 -7.21 -10.30
CA HIS A 46 -3.10 -6.20 -10.65
C HIS A 46 -1.69 -6.78 -10.78
N PHE A 47 -1.35 -7.76 -9.95
CA PHE A 47 0.00 -8.34 -9.90
C PHE A 47 0.22 -9.49 -10.90
N TRP A 48 -0.54 -9.57 -11.97
CA TRP A 48 -0.39 -10.58 -13.02
C TRP A 48 -0.52 -12.04 -12.53
N THR A 49 -1.06 -12.21 -11.35
CA THR A 49 -1.28 -13.53 -10.77
C THR A 49 -2.72 -13.71 -10.35
N ALA A 50 -3.25 -14.89 -10.67
CA ALA A 50 -4.58 -15.26 -10.23
C ALA A 50 -4.75 -15.30 -8.69
N ALA A 51 -3.67 -15.21 -7.93
CA ALA A 51 -3.69 -15.26 -6.47
C ALA A 51 -4.14 -13.94 -5.83
N PHE A 52 -4.03 -12.81 -6.53
CA PHE A 52 -4.30 -11.47 -5.98
C PHE A 52 -5.48 -10.84 -6.70
N ALA A 53 -6.69 -11.15 -6.27
CA ALA A 53 -7.89 -10.53 -6.80
C ALA A 53 -8.08 -9.12 -6.21
N ASP A 54 -8.26 -8.13 -7.08
CA ASP A 54 -8.56 -6.77 -6.66
C ASP A 54 -10.00 -6.64 -6.16
N LEU A 55 -10.19 -5.95 -5.05
CA LEU A 55 -11.51 -5.58 -4.57
C LEU A 55 -12.06 -4.39 -5.38
N ASN A 56 -13.36 -4.41 -5.65
CA ASN A 56 -14.01 -3.33 -6.36
C ASN A 56 -14.58 -2.27 -5.40
N TYR A 57 -13.85 -1.20 -5.24
CA TYR A 57 -14.28 -0.05 -4.44
C TYR A 57 -15.12 0.97 -5.22
N GLY A 58 -15.33 0.77 -6.52
CA GLY A 58 -15.92 1.78 -7.37
C GLY A 58 -14.96 2.95 -7.64
N LYS A 59 -15.49 4.13 -7.93
CA LYS A 59 -14.66 5.34 -8.00
C LYS A 59 -14.20 5.73 -6.60
N ALA A 60 -12.97 6.18 -6.47
CA ALA A 60 -12.42 6.56 -5.17
C ALA A 60 -13.26 7.61 -4.44
N ALA A 61 -13.81 8.58 -5.16
CA ALA A 61 -14.70 9.61 -4.60
C ALA A 61 -15.98 9.02 -3.95
N GLU A 62 -16.41 7.85 -4.39
CA GLU A 62 -17.66 7.19 -3.96
C GLU A 62 -17.38 5.88 -3.20
N ALA A 63 -16.10 5.58 -2.87
CA ALA A 63 -15.67 4.29 -2.33
C ALA A 63 -16.44 3.86 -1.08
N GLU A 64 -16.82 4.79 -0.22
CA GLU A 64 -17.58 4.54 1.03
C GLU A 64 -18.96 3.92 0.78
N GLN A 65 -19.49 4.07 -0.42
CA GLN A 65 -20.79 3.47 -0.80
C GLN A 65 -20.65 2.00 -1.21
N SER A 66 -19.43 1.57 -1.53
CA SER A 66 -19.19 0.19 -1.99
C SER A 66 -19.27 -0.82 -0.86
N GLY A 67 -19.74 -2.02 -1.18
CA GLY A 67 -19.74 -3.14 -0.23
C GLY A 67 -18.32 -3.57 0.16
N ALA A 68 -17.34 -3.43 -0.75
CA ALA A 68 -15.94 -3.76 -0.47
C ALA A 68 -15.33 -2.82 0.58
N PHE A 69 -15.56 -1.50 0.45
CA PHE A 69 -15.08 -0.53 1.45
C PHE A 69 -15.69 -0.80 2.83
N LYS A 70 -17.00 -1.03 2.89
CA LYS A 70 -17.70 -1.32 4.13
C LYS A 70 -17.14 -2.58 4.81
N ALA A 71 -16.96 -3.65 4.06
CA ALA A 71 -16.43 -4.91 4.59
C ALA A 71 -14.99 -4.76 5.12
N VAL A 72 -14.12 -4.04 4.39
CA VAL A 72 -12.74 -3.81 4.82
C VAL A 72 -12.68 -2.91 6.05
N THR A 73 -13.47 -1.84 6.08
CA THR A 73 -13.51 -0.93 7.25
C THR A 73 -14.14 -1.58 8.48
N GLU A 74 -15.15 -2.44 8.33
CA GLU A 74 -15.72 -3.23 9.43
C GLU A 74 -14.69 -4.22 10.01
N ALA A 75 -13.93 -4.88 9.14
CA ALA A 75 -12.86 -5.77 9.56
C ALA A 75 -11.74 -5.02 10.30
N ALA A 76 -11.35 -3.85 9.80
CA ALA A 76 -10.35 -3.00 10.42
C ALA A 76 -10.83 -2.42 11.77
N ASP A 77 -12.08 -1.96 11.84
CA ASP A 77 -12.73 -1.44 13.07
C ASP A 77 -12.68 -2.45 14.23
N LYS A 78 -12.84 -3.73 13.93
CA LYS A 78 -12.69 -4.78 14.92
C LYS A 78 -11.32 -4.75 15.60
N TRP A 79 -10.25 -4.57 14.85
CA TRP A 79 -8.89 -4.51 15.39
C TRP A 79 -8.64 -3.23 16.19
N VAL A 80 -9.15 -2.11 15.70
CA VAL A 80 -9.10 -0.84 16.44
C VAL A 80 -9.77 -0.98 17.80
N ARG A 81 -10.98 -1.58 17.87
CA ARG A 81 -11.69 -1.83 19.12
C ARG A 81 -11.00 -2.84 20.06
N MET A 82 -10.11 -3.67 19.53
CA MET A 82 -9.27 -4.57 20.30
C MET A 82 -8.01 -3.90 20.85
N GLY A 83 -7.79 -2.61 20.55
CA GLY A 83 -6.68 -1.82 21.07
C GLY A 83 -5.47 -1.72 20.14
N VAL A 84 -5.67 -1.88 18.83
CA VAL A 84 -4.60 -1.60 17.85
C VAL A 84 -4.50 -0.11 17.61
N ASP A 85 -3.29 0.45 17.74
CA ASP A 85 -3.02 1.89 17.62
C ASP A 85 -2.67 2.34 16.21
N GLY A 86 -2.52 1.42 15.26
CA GLY A 86 -2.18 1.77 13.89
C GLY A 86 -2.15 0.60 12.94
N PHE A 87 -2.08 0.92 11.62
CA PHE A 87 -1.95 -0.06 10.55
C PHE A 87 -0.78 0.28 9.62
N ARG A 88 -0.12 -0.76 9.13
CA ARG A 88 0.68 -0.71 7.93
C ARG A 88 -0.19 -1.14 6.75
N LEU A 89 -0.27 -0.30 5.74
CA LEU A 89 -0.97 -0.60 4.50
C LEU A 89 0.00 -1.04 3.43
N ASP A 90 -0.22 -2.23 2.92
CA ASP A 90 0.58 -2.84 1.87
C ASP A 90 0.29 -2.20 0.52
N ALA A 91 1.33 -1.98 -0.28
CA ALA A 91 1.27 -1.65 -1.69
C ALA A 91 0.20 -0.60 -2.07
N VAL A 92 0.15 0.52 -1.33
CA VAL A 92 -0.94 1.51 -1.42
C VAL A 92 -1.14 2.14 -2.80
N LYS A 93 -0.14 2.07 -3.68
CA LYS A 93 -0.24 2.53 -5.07
C LYS A 93 -1.02 1.60 -5.99
N HIS A 94 -1.41 0.43 -5.50
CA HIS A 94 -2.05 -0.62 -6.29
C HIS A 94 -3.52 -0.87 -5.94
N ILE A 95 -4.11 -0.03 -5.09
CA ILE A 95 -5.56 -0.11 -4.77
C ILE A 95 -6.39 0.22 -6.01
N TYR A 96 -6.00 1.27 -6.72
CA TYR A 96 -6.47 1.61 -8.06
C TYR A 96 -5.33 1.47 -9.06
N HIS A 97 -5.66 1.21 -10.33
CA HIS A 97 -4.63 0.85 -11.28
C HIS A 97 -3.73 1.96 -11.79
N ASN A 98 -4.13 3.19 -11.69
CA ASN A 98 -3.24 4.29 -11.99
C ASN A 98 -2.61 4.80 -10.70
N ALA A 99 -1.37 4.41 -10.45
CA ALA A 99 -0.63 4.81 -9.26
C ALA A 99 -0.40 6.33 -9.15
N TYR A 100 -0.52 7.06 -10.26
CA TYR A 100 -0.12 8.45 -10.34
C TYR A 100 -1.29 9.43 -10.53
N ASN A 101 -2.52 8.95 -10.39
CA ASN A 101 -3.70 9.80 -10.32
C ASN A 101 -4.15 10.00 -8.85
N ASP A 102 -5.24 10.73 -8.67
CA ASP A 102 -5.75 11.06 -7.34
C ASP A 102 -6.62 9.96 -6.70
N GLU A 103 -6.86 8.83 -7.37
CA GLU A 103 -7.78 7.81 -6.85
C GLU A 103 -7.22 7.12 -5.59
N ASN A 104 -5.94 6.71 -5.63
CA ASN A 104 -5.31 6.08 -4.47
C ASN A 104 -5.25 7.03 -3.26
N PRO A 105 -4.72 8.26 -3.36
CA PRO A 105 -4.74 9.21 -2.24
C PRO A 105 -6.15 9.53 -1.72
N THR A 106 -7.15 9.64 -2.61
CA THR A 106 -8.54 9.89 -2.22
C THR A 106 -9.15 8.74 -1.43
N PHE A 107 -8.94 7.51 -1.88
CA PHE A 107 -9.37 6.32 -1.16
C PHE A 107 -8.69 6.21 0.21
N LEU A 108 -7.37 6.37 0.22
CA LEU A 108 -6.56 6.28 1.44
C LEU A 108 -7.00 7.29 2.49
N LYS A 109 -7.33 8.53 2.07
CA LYS A 109 -7.86 9.54 2.98
C LYS A 109 -9.17 9.10 3.63
N LYS A 110 -10.12 8.57 2.83
CA LYS A 110 -11.40 8.08 3.35
C LYS A 110 -11.22 6.92 4.33
N PHE A 111 -10.31 6.01 4.00
CA PHE A 111 -10.00 4.88 4.85
C PHE A 111 -9.34 5.34 6.16
N TYR A 112 -8.38 6.24 6.08
CA TYR A 112 -7.72 6.84 7.25
C TYR A 112 -8.71 7.58 8.14
N ASP A 113 -9.52 8.47 7.56
CA ASP A 113 -10.51 9.25 8.31
C ASP A 113 -11.46 8.32 9.07
N ARG A 114 -11.96 7.27 8.41
CA ARG A 114 -12.85 6.29 9.02
C ARG A 114 -12.19 5.52 10.18
N MET A 115 -10.93 5.13 10.03
CA MET A 115 -10.20 4.44 11.11
C MET A 115 -9.86 5.38 12.26
N ASN A 116 -9.52 6.62 11.98
CA ASN A 116 -9.26 7.64 13.00
C ASN A 116 -10.50 7.95 13.82
N GLU A 117 -11.67 8.04 13.18
CA GLU A 117 -12.96 8.15 13.87
C GLU A 117 -13.23 6.95 14.78
N SER A 118 -13.01 5.75 14.29
CA SER A 118 -13.17 4.51 15.07
C SER A 118 -12.24 4.47 16.28
N TYR A 119 -11.00 4.87 16.11
CA TYR A 119 -9.98 4.90 17.15
C TYR A 119 -10.37 5.88 18.27
N LYS A 120 -10.77 7.09 17.91
CA LYS A 120 -11.25 8.10 18.88
C LYS A 120 -12.52 7.64 19.59
N ALA A 121 -13.44 7.01 18.87
CA ALA A 121 -14.66 6.44 19.47
C ALA A 121 -14.38 5.27 20.43
N ALA A 122 -13.28 4.56 20.23
CA ALA A 122 -12.81 3.51 21.13
C ALA A 122 -12.02 4.04 22.34
N GLY A 123 -11.84 5.36 22.47
CA GLY A 123 -11.11 6.00 23.56
C GLY A 123 -9.64 6.24 23.29
N GLY A 124 -9.20 6.11 22.04
CA GLY A 124 -7.83 6.41 21.64
C GLY A 124 -7.48 7.89 21.76
N GLU A 125 -6.29 8.17 22.23
CA GLU A 125 -5.77 9.53 22.37
C GLU A 125 -4.93 9.92 21.15
N GLY A 126 -5.10 11.14 20.65
CA GLY A 126 -4.42 11.62 19.44
C GLY A 126 -5.03 11.06 18.15
N ASP A 127 -4.20 10.88 17.14
CA ASP A 127 -4.61 10.37 15.84
C ASP A 127 -4.11 8.94 15.63
N PHE A 128 -4.94 8.14 14.95
CA PHE A 128 -4.61 6.77 14.60
C PHE A 128 -3.38 6.73 13.68
N TYR A 129 -2.37 5.93 14.03
CA TYR A 129 -1.19 5.81 13.20
C TYR A 129 -1.45 4.95 11.97
N MET A 130 -1.18 5.50 10.79
CA MET A 130 -1.32 4.72 9.56
C MET A 130 -0.15 5.01 8.62
N VAL A 131 0.62 3.99 8.30
CA VAL A 131 1.77 4.08 7.40
C VAL A 131 1.52 3.28 6.12
N GLY A 132 1.73 3.92 4.98
CA GLY A 132 1.59 3.30 3.66
C GLY A 132 2.92 2.85 3.08
N GLU A 133 2.91 1.66 2.47
CA GLU A 133 4.02 1.26 1.62
C GLU A 133 3.83 1.84 0.21
N MET A 134 4.63 2.84 -0.09
CA MET A 134 4.68 3.50 -1.40
C MET A 134 6.09 3.41 -1.96
N LEU A 135 6.42 2.24 -2.54
CA LEU A 135 7.72 2.01 -3.18
C LEU A 135 7.78 2.75 -4.51
N ASP A 136 8.30 3.97 -4.48
CA ASP A 136 8.52 4.79 -5.67
C ASP A 136 9.50 5.92 -5.34
N GLU A 137 9.81 6.76 -6.33
CA GLU A 137 10.58 7.98 -6.13
C GLU A 137 9.79 9.02 -5.34
N ALA A 138 10.50 9.91 -4.65
CA ALA A 138 9.91 10.88 -3.73
C ALA A 138 8.82 11.76 -4.35
N ASP A 139 9.01 12.21 -5.60
CA ASP A 139 8.03 13.03 -6.33
C ASP A 139 6.72 12.27 -6.63
N LYS A 140 6.80 10.95 -6.80
CA LYS A 140 5.65 10.06 -7.01
C LYS A 140 4.98 9.67 -5.69
N ALA A 141 5.76 9.54 -4.63
CA ALA A 141 5.26 9.20 -3.30
C ALA A 141 4.59 10.42 -2.62
N ALA A 142 5.11 11.63 -2.81
CA ALA A 142 4.65 12.85 -2.16
C ALA A 142 3.11 13.07 -2.20
N PRO A 143 2.41 12.88 -3.33
CA PRO A 143 0.96 13.05 -3.38
C PRO A 143 0.17 12.14 -2.43
N TYR A 144 0.74 11.01 -2.01
CA TYR A 144 0.08 10.07 -1.12
C TYR A 144 -0.06 10.59 0.32
N TYR A 145 0.74 11.58 0.71
CA TYR A 145 0.56 12.30 1.98
C TYR A 145 -0.77 13.06 2.08
N ARG A 146 -1.49 13.28 0.98
CA ARG A 146 -2.89 13.75 1.04
C ARG A 146 -3.82 12.73 1.67
N GLY A 147 -3.49 11.45 1.56
CA GLY A 147 -4.31 10.34 2.04
C GLY A 147 -3.85 9.78 3.38
N LEU A 148 -2.56 9.81 3.67
CA LEU A 148 -1.97 9.15 4.84
C LEU A 148 -1.04 10.09 5.61
N PRO A 149 -0.96 9.95 6.94
CA PRO A 149 -0.03 10.73 7.75
C PRO A 149 1.42 10.28 7.59
N ALA A 150 1.65 9.01 7.27
CA ALA A 150 2.98 8.45 7.17
C ALA A 150 3.15 7.55 5.94
N LEU A 151 4.33 7.59 5.35
CA LEU A 151 4.75 6.66 4.28
C LEU A 151 6.12 6.07 4.64
N PHE A 152 6.36 4.82 4.24
CA PHE A 152 7.73 4.30 4.28
C PHE A 152 8.62 5.06 3.32
N GLU A 153 9.72 5.58 3.85
CA GLU A 153 10.64 6.43 3.09
C GLU A 153 11.75 5.58 2.46
N PHE A 154 11.52 5.19 1.21
CA PHE A 154 12.47 4.37 0.44
C PHE A 154 13.66 5.19 -0.06
N THR A 155 13.46 6.46 -0.39
CA THR A 155 14.53 7.35 -0.87
C THR A 155 15.63 7.49 0.18
N PHE A 156 15.25 7.62 1.47
CA PHE A 156 16.19 7.69 2.58
C PHE A 156 17.18 6.51 2.56
N TRP A 157 16.64 5.28 2.54
CA TRP A 157 17.50 4.09 2.58
C TRP A 157 18.37 3.96 1.34
N TYR A 158 17.83 4.17 0.16
CA TYR A 158 18.60 4.03 -1.08
C TYR A 158 19.73 5.06 -1.17
N LYS A 159 19.49 6.30 -0.74
CA LYS A 159 20.49 7.35 -0.70
C LYS A 159 21.54 7.09 0.39
N LEU A 160 21.11 6.66 1.58
CA LEU A 160 22.02 6.27 2.66
C LEU A 160 22.91 5.09 2.25
N LYS A 161 22.31 4.04 1.71
CA LYS A 161 23.03 2.87 1.21
C LYS A 161 24.10 3.25 0.20
N TRP A 162 23.72 4.05 -0.79
CA TRP A 162 24.67 4.54 -1.80
C TRP A 162 25.82 5.34 -1.17
N ALA A 163 25.51 6.26 -0.26
CA ALA A 163 26.49 7.07 0.43
C ALA A 163 27.49 6.21 1.23
N LEU A 164 27.01 5.22 1.96
CA LEU A 164 27.84 4.30 2.76
C LEU A 164 28.69 3.37 1.90
N GLN A 165 28.15 2.90 0.78
CA GLN A 165 28.90 2.05 -0.16
C GLN A 165 30.04 2.80 -0.83
N ASN A 166 29.83 4.07 -1.16
CA ASN A 166 30.80 4.88 -1.89
C ASN A 166 31.67 5.79 -0.99
N GLY A 167 31.38 5.88 0.30
CA GLY A 167 32.11 6.75 1.23
C GLY A 167 31.88 8.25 1.00
N ILE A 168 30.71 8.62 0.46
CA ILE A 168 30.40 10.01 0.07
C ILE A 168 29.10 10.44 0.78
N GLY A 169 29.21 10.98 1.99
CA GLY A 169 28.06 11.36 2.81
C GLY A 169 27.46 12.74 2.51
N CYS A 170 28.21 13.65 1.89
CA CYS A 170 27.75 15.03 1.70
C CYS A 170 26.50 15.15 0.81
N TYR A 171 26.36 14.31 -0.19
CA TYR A 171 25.18 14.29 -1.06
C TYR A 171 23.93 13.72 -0.39
N PHE A 172 24.10 12.80 0.55
CA PHE A 172 22.99 12.20 1.28
C PHE A 172 22.16 13.25 2.02
N VAL A 173 22.80 14.14 2.77
CA VAL A 173 22.11 15.20 3.51
C VAL A 173 21.36 16.13 2.56
N LYS A 174 22.02 16.53 1.45
CA LYS A 174 21.38 17.35 0.44
C LYS A 174 20.15 16.66 -0.17
N ASP A 175 20.29 15.40 -0.56
CA ASP A 175 19.21 14.64 -1.18
C ASP A 175 17.99 14.54 -0.26
N ILE A 176 18.19 14.34 1.05
CA ILE A 176 17.10 14.31 2.03
C ILE A 176 16.46 15.69 2.20
N LEU A 177 17.25 16.74 2.29
CA LEU A 177 16.70 18.11 2.39
C LEU A 177 15.93 18.53 1.13
N ASP A 178 16.32 18.03 -0.04
CA ASP A 178 15.64 18.35 -1.30
C ASP A 178 14.26 17.68 -1.42
N VAL A 179 14.03 16.53 -0.78
CA VAL A 179 12.74 15.84 -0.86
C VAL A 179 11.70 16.30 0.18
N GLN A 180 12.15 16.82 1.32
CA GLN A 180 11.25 17.28 2.38
C GLN A 180 10.22 18.34 1.92
N PRO A 181 10.58 19.35 1.11
CA PRO A 181 9.61 20.30 0.60
C PRO A 181 8.55 19.67 -0.32
N LEU A 182 8.87 18.55 -1.00
CA LEU A 182 7.90 17.83 -1.84
C LEU A 182 6.80 17.22 -0.97
N TYR A 183 7.13 16.70 0.19
CA TYR A 183 6.17 16.12 1.12
C TYR A 183 5.36 17.20 1.82
N ALA A 184 6.03 18.24 2.33
CA ALA A 184 5.42 19.35 3.07
C ALA A 184 4.32 20.08 2.28
N GLN A 185 4.41 20.12 0.93
CA GLN A 185 3.37 20.75 0.13
C GLN A 185 2.03 20.01 0.16
N TYR A 186 2.03 18.72 0.47
CA TYR A 186 0.81 17.89 0.55
C TYR A 186 0.32 17.72 1.97
N ARG A 187 1.23 17.72 2.95
CA ARG A 187 0.91 17.59 4.37
C ARG A 187 2.01 18.19 5.23
N SER A 188 1.68 19.18 6.07
CA SER A 188 2.66 19.87 6.91
C SER A 188 3.19 19.02 8.08
N ASP A 189 2.37 18.06 8.54
CA ASP A 189 2.65 17.13 9.64
C ASP A 189 2.97 15.71 9.13
N TYR A 190 3.53 15.60 7.92
CA TYR A 190 3.90 14.33 7.34
C TYR A 190 4.98 13.60 8.16
N ILE A 191 4.94 12.29 8.12
CA ILE A 191 5.90 11.43 8.80
C ILE A 191 6.64 10.59 7.76
N GLU A 192 7.95 10.80 7.68
CA GLU A 192 8.84 9.89 6.96
C GLU A 192 9.15 8.68 7.85
N ALA A 193 8.50 7.55 7.58
CA ALA A 193 8.81 6.31 8.27
C ALA A 193 10.08 5.69 7.67
N THR A 194 11.23 6.20 8.11
CA THR A 194 12.54 5.74 7.63
C THR A 194 12.81 4.30 8.03
N LYS A 195 13.47 3.57 7.15
CA LYS A 195 13.87 2.18 7.36
C LYS A 195 15.22 1.89 6.72
N LEU A 196 15.88 0.84 7.15
CA LEU A 196 17.11 0.36 6.52
C LEU A 196 16.87 -0.84 5.58
N SER A 197 15.93 -1.70 5.92
CA SER A 197 15.47 -2.81 5.08
C SER A 197 14.11 -3.32 5.56
N ASN A 198 13.45 -4.13 4.77
CA ASN A 198 12.24 -4.85 5.13
C ASN A 198 12.31 -6.33 4.71
N HIS A 199 11.14 -7.00 4.68
CA HIS A 199 11.06 -8.42 4.32
C HIS A 199 11.16 -8.69 2.81
N ASP A 200 11.01 -7.65 1.97
CA ASP A 200 11.08 -7.71 0.51
C ASP A 200 12.45 -7.27 -0.04
N GLU A 201 13.35 -6.84 0.84
CA GLU A 201 14.67 -6.34 0.48
C GLU A 201 15.77 -7.17 1.15
N ASP A 202 16.97 -7.10 0.59
CA ASP A 202 18.15 -7.67 1.22
C ASP A 202 18.41 -7.06 2.60
N ARG A 203 18.99 -7.86 3.49
CA ARG A 203 19.36 -7.36 4.81
C ARG A 203 20.42 -6.28 4.70
N THR A 204 20.26 -5.20 5.47
CA THR A 204 21.21 -4.08 5.51
C THR A 204 22.66 -4.52 5.63
N GLY A 205 22.92 -5.53 6.45
CA GLY A 205 24.28 -6.09 6.59
C GLY A 205 24.83 -6.67 5.28
N SER A 206 23.99 -7.35 4.49
CA SER A 206 24.37 -7.88 3.18
C SER A 206 24.64 -6.74 2.20
N ASP A 207 23.75 -5.77 2.13
CA ASP A 207 23.88 -4.57 1.29
C ASP A 207 25.16 -3.77 1.55
N LEU A 208 25.58 -3.72 2.83
CA LEU A 208 26.79 -3.00 3.26
C LEU A 208 28.06 -3.88 3.31
N GLY A 209 28.01 -5.08 2.70
CA GLY A 209 29.16 -5.99 2.63
C GLY A 209 29.59 -6.54 3.98
N GLN A 210 28.66 -6.69 4.93
CA GLN A 210 28.88 -7.14 6.31
C GLN A 210 29.89 -6.30 7.09
N SER A 211 30.11 -5.05 6.68
CA SER A 211 31.00 -4.12 7.36
C SER A 211 30.39 -3.62 8.68
N ALA A 212 31.01 -3.99 9.80
CA ALA A 212 30.59 -3.51 11.12
C ALA A 212 30.67 -1.99 11.26
N GLU A 213 31.62 -1.36 10.58
CA GLU A 213 31.80 0.09 10.58
C GLU A 213 30.64 0.79 9.86
N LYS A 214 30.31 0.34 8.65
CA LYS A 214 29.18 0.89 7.88
C LYS A 214 27.84 0.65 8.60
N MET A 215 27.67 -0.52 9.22
CA MET A 215 26.48 -0.83 10.00
C MET A 215 26.28 0.04 11.24
N LYS A 216 27.38 0.53 11.85
CA LYS A 216 27.28 1.45 12.99
C LYS A 216 26.90 2.87 12.58
N VAL A 217 27.12 3.23 11.33
CA VAL A 217 26.77 4.56 10.79
C VAL A 217 25.34 4.57 10.24
N ALA A 218 24.88 3.44 9.68
CA ALA A 218 23.52 3.29 9.20
C ALA A 218 22.49 3.25 10.33
#